data_057f02c2a2dc2dbcf5c3c8b39a9b24df
#
_entry.id   057f02c2a2dc2dbcf5c3c8b39a9b24df
#
_cell.length_a   1.000
_cell.length_b   1.000
_cell.length_c   1.000
_cell.angle_alpha   90.00
_cell.angle_beta   90.00
_cell.angle_gamma   90.00
#
_symmetry.space_group_name_H-M   'P 1'
#
loop_
_entity.id
_entity.type
_entity.pdbx_description
1 polymer ?
#
loop_
_entity_poly.entity_id
_entity_poly.type
_entity_poly.pdbx_seq_one_letter_code
_entity_poly.pdbx_strand_id
1 'polypeptide(L)'
;MPPLAGKDSITMLRVSRLGLAAAFSLSLAAAAQAQTTPAQADRAIQQIRSSAGFKTAMATLDAQHERIIADTITLTEIEAPPFKEEKRARAYMEMLKAHGLTDVEMDAEGNVMGLRRGTGPAGGKVVVIAAHLDTVFPEGTNVKVRREGTRLFAPGVGDDTHSLAVLLGYIRALDAANIKTKRDILFVGNVGEEGPGDLRGVRHLFTQGEYKDRIAAFFSMDGTSAERVTYGAVGSRRYRVTFKGPGGHSYGAFGIVNPMAAMGNAVVAMNRLEVPKEPRTTYATSVVGGGTSVNSIPDAIWLEVDMRSESPEELAKLDAKFKTLVDEAVAAENAARSTAPGQISAELKLIGDRPTGATREDAEIVQLTSAAVRAAGYKPVLGASSTDSNMPISLGIPAVTIGSGGRGGRAHALDEWIDVEKSNSLRGMGVGLAALIAMANR
;
A
#
# COMPACT_ATOMS: atom_id res chain seq x y z
N MET A 1 -54.11 24.43 -70.96
CA MET A 1 -53.78 23.28 -71.84
C MET A 1 -52.79 22.40 -71.11
N PRO A 2 -53.11 21.14 -71.00
CA PRO A 2 -52.32 20.10 -70.33
C PRO A 2 -51.31 19.48 -71.30
N PRO A 3 -50.58 18.41 -71.05
CA PRO A 3 -50.41 17.53 -69.91
C PRO A 3 -48.94 17.11 -69.73
N LEU A 4 -48.56 16.35 -68.83
CA LEU A 4 -48.43 14.91 -68.88
C LEU A 4 -47.69 14.34 -67.62
N ALA A 5 -48.12 13.21 -67.27
CA ALA A 5 -47.70 12.38 -66.15
C ALA A 5 -46.30 11.77 -66.28
N GLY A 6 -45.70 11.50 -65.17
CA GLY A 6 -44.53 10.65 -65.01
C GLY A 6 -44.56 10.06 -63.60
N LYS A 7 -45.10 8.83 -63.45
CA LYS A 7 -44.94 8.02 -62.24
C LYS A 7 -43.55 7.38 -62.24
N ASP A 8 -42.76 7.66 -61.25
CA ASP A 8 -41.65 6.80 -60.93
C ASP A 8 -41.68 6.37 -59.47
N SER A 9 -41.84 5.09 -59.31
CA SER A 9 -41.86 4.36 -58.05
C SER A 9 -40.46 4.30 -57.46
N ILE A 10 -40.25 5.00 -56.35
CA ILE A 10 -39.00 4.84 -55.58
C ILE A 10 -39.22 3.71 -54.57
N THR A 11 -38.59 2.57 -54.86
CA THR A 11 -38.49 1.42 -53.98
C THR A 11 -37.61 1.77 -52.79
N MET A 12 -38.20 1.84 -51.58
CA MET A 12 -37.45 1.99 -50.34
C MET A 12 -36.69 0.69 -50.03
N LEU A 13 -35.38 0.67 -50.19
CA LEU A 13 -34.50 -0.34 -49.61
C LEU A 13 -34.46 -0.14 -48.08
N ARG A 14 -35.07 -1.04 -47.37
CA ARG A 14 -34.83 -1.17 -45.90
C ARG A 14 -33.45 -1.77 -45.67
N VAL A 15 -32.47 -0.94 -45.30
CA VAL A 15 -31.20 -1.39 -44.77
C VAL A 15 -31.39 -1.73 -43.29
N SER A 16 -31.51 -3.00 -42.99
CA SER A 16 -31.44 -3.52 -41.62
C SER A 16 -30.05 -3.35 -41.07
N ARG A 17 -29.86 -2.39 -40.15
CA ARG A 17 -28.65 -2.28 -39.34
C ARG A 17 -28.66 -3.39 -38.28
N LEU A 18 -28.03 -4.52 -38.57
CA LEU A 18 -27.60 -5.45 -37.55
C LEU A 18 -26.39 -4.81 -36.87
N GLY A 19 -26.63 -4.22 -35.69
CA GLY A 19 -25.56 -3.82 -34.79
C GLY A 19 -24.94 -5.04 -34.15
N LEU A 20 -23.74 -5.44 -34.59
CA LEU A 20 -22.90 -6.39 -33.89
C LEU A 20 -22.40 -5.69 -32.60
N ALA A 21 -23.06 -5.96 -31.48
CA ALA A 21 -22.52 -5.66 -30.18
C ALA A 21 -21.43 -6.72 -29.89
N ALA A 22 -20.17 -6.40 -30.18
CA ALA A 22 -19.05 -7.17 -29.70
C ALA A 22 -18.90 -6.94 -28.19
N ALA A 23 -19.47 -7.84 -27.39
CA ALA A 23 -19.18 -7.94 -25.98
C ALA A 23 -17.70 -8.37 -25.83
N PHE A 24 -16.83 -7.43 -25.55
CA PHE A 24 -15.47 -7.73 -25.08
C PHE A 24 -15.59 -8.30 -23.66
N SER A 25 -15.71 -9.61 -23.57
CA SER A 25 -15.49 -10.36 -22.34
C SER A 25 -14.00 -10.29 -22.04
N LEU A 26 -13.56 -9.33 -21.23
CA LEU A 26 -12.25 -9.44 -20.56
C LEU A 26 -12.36 -10.61 -19.58
N SER A 27 -12.02 -11.80 -20.03
CA SER A 27 -11.64 -12.88 -19.15
C SER A 27 -10.28 -12.51 -18.54
N LEU A 28 -10.28 -11.88 -17.36
CA LEU A 28 -9.13 -11.92 -16.47
C LEU A 28 -8.89 -13.40 -16.16
N ALA A 29 -7.96 -14.02 -16.87
CA ALA A 29 -7.36 -15.27 -16.43
C ALA A 29 -6.61 -14.95 -15.14
N ALA A 30 -7.26 -15.16 -13.99
CA ALA A 30 -6.58 -15.17 -12.72
C ALA A 30 -5.42 -16.15 -12.85
N ALA A 31 -4.20 -15.66 -12.86
CA ALA A 31 -3.01 -16.52 -12.90
C ALA A 31 -3.15 -17.49 -11.71
N ALA A 32 -3.28 -18.79 -11.99
CA ALA A 32 -3.42 -19.78 -10.94
C ALA A 32 -2.19 -19.71 -10.05
N GLN A 33 -2.37 -19.18 -8.83
CA GLN A 33 -1.29 -19.10 -7.85
C GLN A 33 -0.86 -20.54 -7.52
N ALA A 34 0.44 -20.82 -7.60
CA ALA A 34 0.97 -22.12 -7.26
C ALA A 34 0.61 -22.47 -5.81
N GLN A 35 -0.01 -23.65 -5.64
CA GLN A 35 -0.45 -24.12 -4.34
C GLN A 35 0.62 -25.00 -3.69
N THR A 36 0.71 -24.93 -2.37
CA THR A 36 1.61 -25.77 -1.60
C THR A 36 0.95 -26.17 -0.29
N THR A 37 1.08 -27.44 0.08
CA THR A 37 0.56 -27.88 1.39
C THR A 37 1.48 -27.43 2.52
N PRO A 38 0.96 -27.23 3.75
CA PRO A 38 1.78 -26.91 4.93
C PRO A 38 2.96 -27.85 5.10
N ALA A 39 2.75 -29.16 4.94
CA ALA A 39 3.80 -30.17 5.07
C ALA A 39 4.90 -30.08 3.98
N GLN A 40 4.53 -29.67 2.76
CA GLN A 40 5.52 -29.41 1.70
C GLN A 40 6.33 -28.16 1.99
N ALA A 41 5.67 -27.11 2.47
CA ALA A 41 6.32 -25.86 2.87
C ALA A 41 7.28 -26.10 4.04
N ASP A 42 6.85 -26.83 5.09
CA ASP A 42 7.68 -27.15 6.25
C ASP A 42 8.94 -27.92 5.82
N ARG A 43 8.82 -28.93 4.93
CA ARG A 43 9.99 -29.65 4.41
C ARG A 43 10.93 -28.73 3.63
N ALA A 44 10.41 -27.87 2.78
CA ALA A 44 11.22 -26.96 1.99
C ALA A 44 12.00 -25.97 2.87
N ILE A 45 11.36 -25.40 3.86
CA ILE A 45 12.00 -24.49 4.82
C ILE A 45 13.01 -25.23 5.69
N GLN A 46 12.70 -26.43 6.17
CA GLN A 46 13.64 -27.23 6.95
C GLN A 46 14.90 -27.59 6.15
N GLN A 47 14.75 -27.92 4.87
CA GLN A 47 15.88 -28.17 3.98
C GLN A 47 16.77 -26.94 3.83
N ILE A 48 16.17 -25.74 3.64
CA ILE A 48 16.92 -24.48 3.56
C ILE A 48 17.65 -24.23 4.87
N ARG A 49 16.96 -24.26 6.00
CA ARG A 49 17.53 -23.93 7.32
C ARG A 49 18.63 -24.90 7.77
N SER A 50 18.58 -26.14 7.33
CA SER A 50 19.64 -27.15 7.61
C SER A 50 20.86 -27.04 6.72
N SER A 51 20.76 -26.33 5.57
CA SER A 51 21.86 -26.19 4.62
C SER A 51 23.04 -25.41 5.18
N ALA A 52 24.26 -25.75 4.73
CA ALA A 52 25.48 -25.00 5.09
C ALA A 52 25.37 -23.52 4.68
N GLY A 53 24.84 -23.24 3.49
CA GLY A 53 24.66 -21.87 3.00
C GLY A 53 23.79 -21.04 3.93
N PHE A 54 22.62 -21.54 4.36
CA PHE A 54 21.75 -20.81 5.28
C PHE A 54 22.42 -20.60 6.66
N LYS A 55 23.12 -21.58 7.18
CA LYS A 55 23.87 -21.43 8.43
C LYS A 55 24.93 -20.35 8.32
N THR A 56 25.68 -20.31 7.21
CA THR A 56 26.65 -19.25 6.94
C THR A 56 25.98 -17.88 6.81
N ALA A 57 24.84 -17.78 6.12
CA ALA A 57 24.09 -16.54 6.00
C ALA A 57 23.63 -16.02 7.38
N MET A 58 23.11 -16.89 8.25
CA MET A 58 22.74 -16.54 9.61
C MET A 58 23.93 -16.13 10.47
N ALA A 59 25.08 -16.80 10.35
CA ALA A 59 26.32 -16.40 11.01
C ALA A 59 26.82 -15.01 10.52
N THR A 60 26.60 -14.70 9.24
CA THR A 60 26.92 -13.36 8.70
C THR A 60 26.02 -12.29 9.30
N LEU A 61 24.70 -12.54 9.40
CA LEU A 61 23.78 -11.61 10.06
C LEU A 61 24.16 -11.40 11.53
N ASP A 62 24.55 -12.48 12.23
CA ASP A 62 25.00 -12.42 13.61
C ASP A 62 26.26 -11.56 13.76
N ALA A 63 27.28 -11.80 12.93
CA ALA A 63 28.52 -11.04 12.95
C ALA A 63 28.33 -9.56 12.56
N GLN A 64 27.33 -9.26 11.72
CA GLN A 64 27.05 -7.92 11.23
C GLN A 64 25.86 -7.23 11.92
N HIS A 65 25.37 -7.76 13.01
CA HIS A 65 24.20 -7.22 13.70
C HIS A 65 24.34 -5.75 14.08
N GLU A 66 25.50 -5.34 14.65
CA GLU A 66 25.74 -3.92 14.97
C GLU A 66 25.84 -3.05 13.72
N ARG A 67 26.26 -3.60 12.57
CA ARG A 67 26.23 -2.87 11.29
C ARG A 67 24.80 -2.63 10.81
N ILE A 68 23.92 -3.62 10.95
CA ILE A 68 22.49 -3.44 10.62
C ILE A 68 21.88 -2.34 11.49
N ILE A 69 22.24 -2.29 12.79
CA ILE A 69 21.80 -1.22 13.69
C ILE A 69 22.36 0.14 13.23
N ALA A 70 23.62 0.21 12.84
CA ALA A 70 24.23 1.45 12.33
C ALA A 70 23.58 1.92 11.02
N ASP A 71 23.31 0.99 10.09
CA ASP A 71 22.58 1.27 8.85
C ASP A 71 21.15 1.79 9.16
N THR A 72 20.45 1.19 10.15
CA THR A 72 19.15 1.66 10.64
C THR A 72 19.23 3.10 11.13
N ILE A 73 20.18 3.41 12.02
CA ILE A 73 20.38 4.76 12.57
C ILE A 73 20.66 5.76 11.46
N THR A 74 21.57 5.42 10.55
CA THR A 74 21.94 6.30 9.43
C THR A 74 20.72 6.64 8.56
N LEU A 75 19.89 5.64 8.21
CA LEU A 75 18.69 5.85 7.38
C LEU A 75 17.59 6.59 8.14
N THR A 76 17.39 6.29 9.44
CA THR A 76 16.39 6.96 10.25
C THR A 76 16.68 8.45 10.38
N GLU A 77 17.95 8.83 10.57
CA GLU A 77 18.35 10.23 10.77
C GLU A 77 18.33 11.09 9.48
N ILE A 78 17.92 10.51 8.35
CA ILE A 78 17.60 11.24 7.12
C ILE A 78 16.10 11.38 7.02
N GLU A 79 15.58 12.59 7.18
CA GLU A 79 14.13 12.86 7.04
C GLU A 79 13.62 12.40 5.67
N ALA A 80 12.45 11.76 5.66
CA ALA A 80 11.76 11.33 4.45
C ALA A 80 10.23 11.48 4.59
N PRO A 81 9.73 12.71 4.73
CA PRO A 81 8.31 12.96 4.72
C PRO A 81 7.69 12.59 3.37
N PRO A 82 6.36 12.38 3.29
CA PRO A 82 5.71 12.05 2.04
C PRO A 82 6.04 13.07 0.93
N PHE A 83 6.38 12.58 -0.28
CA PHE A 83 6.83 13.34 -1.45
C PHE A 83 8.19 14.05 -1.30
N LYS A 84 8.94 13.79 -0.23
CA LYS A 84 10.30 14.35 0.00
C LYS A 84 11.31 13.28 0.40
N GLU A 85 11.13 12.06 -0.11
CA GLU A 85 11.96 10.88 0.21
C GLU A 85 13.34 10.90 -0.46
N GLU A 86 13.57 11.79 -1.43
CA GLU A 86 14.73 11.78 -2.33
C GLU A 86 16.07 11.68 -1.59
N LYS A 87 16.23 12.37 -0.46
CA LYS A 87 17.51 12.35 0.30
C LYS A 87 17.80 10.95 0.85
N ARG A 88 16.81 10.31 1.47
CA ARG A 88 16.92 8.94 1.98
C ARG A 88 17.09 7.94 0.83
N ALA A 89 16.32 8.09 -0.25
CA ALA A 89 16.40 7.28 -1.45
C ALA A 89 17.82 7.30 -2.05
N ARG A 90 18.44 8.48 -2.20
CA ARG A 90 19.81 8.59 -2.69
C ARG A 90 20.83 7.92 -1.75
N ALA A 91 20.68 8.10 -0.44
CA ALA A 91 21.54 7.44 0.54
C ALA A 91 21.41 5.91 0.46
N TYR A 92 20.18 5.41 0.37
CA TYR A 92 19.90 3.98 0.22
C TYR A 92 20.44 3.41 -1.10
N MET A 93 20.32 4.16 -2.20
CA MET A 93 20.91 3.78 -3.50
C MET A 93 22.42 3.59 -3.42
N GLU A 94 23.14 4.50 -2.77
CA GLU A 94 24.59 4.35 -2.58
C GLU A 94 24.94 3.13 -1.70
N MET A 95 24.10 2.83 -0.68
CA MET A 95 24.25 1.60 0.11
C MET A 95 24.04 0.35 -0.74
N LEU A 96 23.06 0.32 -1.65
CA LEU A 96 22.85 -0.80 -2.57
C LEU A 96 24.02 -0.99 -3.53
N LYS A 97 24.55 0.10 -4.12
CA LYS A 97 25.74 0.05 -5.00
C LYS A 97 26.96 -0.56 -4.31
N ALA A 98 27.15 -0.25 -3.02
CA ALA A 98 28.27 -0.77 -2.24
C ALA A 98 28.21 -2.29 -2.02
N HIS A 99 27.08 -2.95 -2.34
CA HIS A 99 26.84 -4.36 -2.11
C HIS A 99 26.89 -5.23 -3.39
N GLY A 100 27.40 -4.66 -4.51
CA GLY A 100 27.64 -5.43 -5.73
C GLY A 100 26.39 -5.92 -6.45
N LEU A 101 25.23 -5.30 -6.20
CA LEU A 101 24.03 -5.53 -6.98
C LEU A 101 24.20 -4.98 -8.40
N THR A 102 23.52 -5.60 -9.36
CA THR A 102 23.46 -5.09 -10.73
C THR A 102 22.20 -4.22 -10.91
N ASP A 103 22.20 -3.38 -11.94
CA ASP A 103 21.06 -2.56 -12.31
C ASP A 103 20.55 -1.73 -11.11
N VAL A 104 21.47 -1.11 -10.34
CA VAL A 104 21.13 -0.23 -9.22
C VAL A 104 20.70 1.11 -9.76
N GLU A 105 19.43 1.41 -9.62
CA GLU A 105 18.83 2.62 -10.18
C GLU A 105 17.75 3.22 -9.27
N MET A 106 17.36 4.44 -9.60
CA MET A 106 16.18 5.11 -9.08
C MET A 106 15.21 5.29 -10.24
N ASP A 107 14.00 4.78 -10.11
CA ASP A 107 12.97 4.93 -11.14
C ASP A 107 12.37 6.35 -11.17
N ALA A 108 11.43 6.58 -12.11
CA ALA A 108 10.81 7.89 -12.30
C ALA A 108 9.94 8.34 -11.12
N GLU A 109 9.49 7.39 -10.28
CA GLU A 109 8.68 7.71 -9.09
C GLU A 109 9.54 7.97 -7.85
N GLY A 110 10.80 7.53 -7.88
CA GLY A 110 11.75 7.67 -6.79
C GLY A 110 12.02 6.38 -6.02
N ASN A 111 11.49 5.23 -6.46
CA ASN A 111 11.88 3.94 -5.89
C ASN A 111 13.34 3.66 -6.21
N VAL A 112 14.07 3.18 -5.25
CA VAL A 112 15.45 2.73 -5.43
C VAL A 112 15.48 1.22 -5.46
N MET A 113 16.10 0.64 -6.48
CA MET A 113 16.15 -0.80 -6.63
C MET A 113 17.53 -1.31 -7.05
N GLY A 114 17.79 -2.58 -6.76
CA GLY A 114 19.01 -3.26 -7.19
C GLY A 114 18.74 -4.74 -7.39
N LEU A 115 19.25 -5.31 -8.49
CA LEU A 115 19.02 -6.68 -8.88
C LEU A 115 20.15 -7.59 -8.44
N ARG A 116 19.79 -8.65 -7.72
CA ARG A 116 20.69 -9.77 -7.45
C ARG A 116 20.36 -10.93 -8.40
N ARG A 117 21.29 -11.21 -9.29
CA ARG A 117 21.11 -12.26 -10.32
C ARG A 117 21.01 -13.66 -9.71
N GLY A 118 20.02 -14.41 -10.19
CA GLY A 118 19.90 -15.84 -9.97
C GLY A 118 20.66 -16.67 -11.03
N THR A 119 20.40 -17.97 -11.06
CA THR A 119 20.99 -18.91 -12.04
C THR A 119 20.06 -19.16 -13.24
N GLY A 120 18.87 -18.61 -13.22
CA GLY A 120 17.91 -18.70 -14.32
C GLY A 120 18.32 -17.86 -15.55
N PRO A 121 17.53 -17.94 -16.61
CA PRO A 121 17.82 -17.19 -17.83
C PRO A 121 17.73 -15.67 -17.57
N ALA A 122 18.55 -14.91 -18.28
CA ALA A 122 18.46 -13.46 -18.27
C ALA A 122 17.04 -13.02 -18.73
N GLY A 123 16.46 -12.02 -18.05
CA GLY A 123 15.08 -11.61 -18.31
C GLY A 123 14.01 -12.54 -17.71
N GLY A 124 14.39 -13.58 -16.95
CA GLY A 124 13.47 -14.47 -16.25
C GLY A 124 12.65 -13.80 -15.17
N LYS A 125 11.79 -14.57 -14.52
CA LYS A 125 10.95 -14.07 -13.42
C LYS A 125 11.79 -13.64 -12.23
N VAL A 126 11.34 -12.59 -11.55
CA VAL A 126 11.99 -12.02 -10.34
C VAL A 126 11.09 -12.19 -9.12
N VAL A 127 11.71 -12.35 -7.96
CA VAL A 127 11.05 -12.20 -6.66
C VAL A 127 11.45 -10.82 -6.11
N VAL A 128 10.48 -10.01 -5.75
CA VAL A 128 10.73 -8.69 -5.16
C VAL A 128 10.65 -8.79 -3.64
N ILE A 129 11.58 -8.11 -2.97
CA ILE A 129 11.48 -7.79 -1.55
C ILE A 129 11.70 -6.30 -1.38
N ALA A 130 10.73 -5.64 -0.74
CA ALA A 130 10.68 -4.19 -0.61
C ALA A 130 10.49 -3.75 0.85
N ALA A 131 10.96 -2.55 1.16
CA ALA A 131 10.71 -1.81 2.38
C ALA A 131 10.54 -0.34 2.01
N HIS A 132 9.64 0.39 2.67
CA HIS A 132 9.37 1.76 2.25
C HIS A 132 10.36 2.78 2.83
N LEU A 133 10.57 3.84 2.05
CA LEU A 133 11.52 4.91 2.37
C LEU A 133 10.88 6.05 3.16
N ASP A 134 9.59 6.30 2.95
CA ASP A 134 8.87 7.41 3.55
C ASP A 134 8.45 7.13 5.01
N THR A 135 7.98 8.16 5.67
CA THR A 135 7.37 8.09 7.00
C THR A 135 6.14 9.01 7.04
N VAL A 136 5.26 8.82 8.02
CA VAL A 136 4.10 9.72 8.23
C VAL A 136 4.49 11.11 8.73
N PHE A 137 5.73 11.31 9.15
CA PHE A 137 6.15 12.51 9.86
C PHE A 137 6.43 13.67 8.90
N PRO A 138 5.98 14.90 9.23
CA PRO A 138 6.24 16.08 8.42
C PRO A 138 7.71 16.50 8.48
N GLU A 139 8.12 17.29 7.49
CA GLU A 139 9.45 17.92 7.44
C GLU A 139 9.73 18.74 8.70
N GLY A 140 10.97 18.68 9.20
CA GLY A 140 11.41 19.32 10.43
C GLY A 140 11.13 18.50 11.69
N THR A 141 10.57 17.29 11.56
CA THR A 141 10.46 16.38 12.69
C THR A 141 11.86 15.93 13.14
N ASN A 142 12.11 15.95 14.45
CA ASN A 142 13.38 15.45 14.98
C ASN A 142 13.44 13.93 14.87
N VAL A 143 14.23 13.43 13.93
CA VAL A 143 14.46 12.00 13.65
C VAL A 143 15.79 11.47 14.22
N LYS A 144 16.41 12.22 15.15
CA LYS A 144 17.65 11.74 15.78
C LYS A 144 17.38 10.55 16.68
N VAL A 145 18.15 9.49 16.44
CA VAL A 145 18.00 8.22 17.15
C VAL A 145 18.63 8.31 18.54
N ARG A 146 17.84 7.99 19.55
CA ARG A 146 18.29 7.81 20.92
C ARG A 146 18.36 6.31 21.23
N ARG A 147 19.57 5.82 21.59
CA ARG A 147 19.80 4.41 21.96
C ARG A 147 19.81 4.24 23.47
N GLU A 148 19.02 3.31 23.98
CA GLU A 148 19.02 2.89 25.39
C GLU A 148 19.12 1.36 25.47
N GLY A 149 20.31 0.87 25.77
CA GLY A 149 20.59 -0.56 25.75
C GLY A 149 20.35 -1.16 24.37
N THR A 150 19.36 -2.06 24.28
CA THR A 150 18.95 -2.70 23.03
C THR A 150 17.84 -1.94 22.29
N ARG A 151 17.33 -0.85 22.88
CA ARG A 151 16.24 -0.07 22.25
C ARG A 151 16.76 1.15 21.51
N LEU A 152 16.17 1.39 20.36
CA LEU A 152 16.32 2.60 19.56
C LEU A 152 14.98 3.34 19.56
N PHE A 153 15.04 4.64 19.78
CA PHE A 153 13.86 5.52 19.81
C PHE A 153 14.05 6.62 18.77
N ALA A 154 13.19 6.66 17.80
CA ALA A 154 13.05 7.78 16.84
C ALA A 154 11.79 7.57 15.99
N PRO A 155 11.19 8.66 15.48
CA PRO A 155 10.12 8.57 14.47
C PRO A 155 10.58 7.82 13.22
N GLY A 156 9.84 6.78 12.80
CA GLY A 156 10.14 5.98 11.62
C GLY A 156 11.28 4.97 11.78
N VAL A 157 11.74 4.70 13.01
CA VAL A 157 12.85 3.76 13.26
C VAL A 157 12.45 2.32 13.00
N GLY A 158 11.19 1.96 13.26
CA GLY A 158 10.64 0.63 13.05
C GLY A 158 9.73 0.56 11.83
N ASP A 159 9.19 1.70 11.45
CA ASP A 159 8.27 1.93 10.35
C ASP A 159 8.84 3.03 9.41
N ASP A 160 9.77 2.70 8.45
CA ASP A 160 10.19 1.33 8.09
C ASP A 160 11.72 1.24 7.90
N THR A 161 12.51 2.16 8.51
CA THR A 161 13.97 2.22 8.26
C THR A 161 14.74 0.99 8.73
N HIS A 162 14.25 0.30 9.78
CA HIS A 162 14.89 -0.96 10.20
C HIS A 162 14.77 -2.04 9.12
N SER A 163 13.64 -2.13 8.44
CA SER A 163 13.46 -3.08 7.33
C SER A 163 14.42 -2.81 6.18
N LEU A 164 14.62 -1.53 5.80
CA LEU A 164 15.62 -1.15 4.78
C LEU A 164 17.02 -1.65 5.16
N ALA A 165 17.43 -1.47 6.41
CA ALA A 165 18.73 -1.93 6.90
C ALA A 165 18.83 -3.47 6.93
N VAL A 166 17.76 -4.17 7.27
CA VAL A 166 17.68 -5.64 7.21
C VAL A 166 17.82 -6.16 5.78
N LEU A 167 17.22 -5.48 4.79
CA LEU A 167 17.41 -5.85 3.38
C LEU A 167 18.89 -5.77 2.97
N LEU A 168 19.63 -4.74 3.39
CA LEU A 168 21.07 -4.66 3.19
C LEU A 168 21.81 -5.82 3.88
N GLY A 169 21.37 -6.20 5.09
CA GLY A 169 21.87 -7.37 5.79
C GLY A 169 21.64 -8.67 5.01
N TYR A 170 20.48 -8.83 4.38
CA TYR A 170 20.17 -9.99 3.56
C TYR A 170 21.08 -10.10 2.33
N ILE A 171 21.33 -8.99 1.63
CA ILE A 171 22.26 -8.97 0.49
C ILE A 171 23.63 -9.48 0.93
N ARG A 172 24.18 -8.91 2.01
CA ARG A 172 25.48 -9.30 2.57
C ARG A 172 25.53 -10.79 2.98
N ALA A 173 24.45 -11.26 3.61
CA ALA A 173 24.34 -12.65 4.06
C ALA A 173 24.26 -13.64 2.89
N LEU A 174 23.49 -13.32 1.86
CA LEU A 174 23.37 -14.14 0.64
C LEU A 174 24.70 -14.23 -0.11
N ASP A 175 25.44 -13.13 -0.16
CA ASP A 175 26.72 -13.08 -0.87
C ASP A 175 27.84 -13.80 -0.09
N ALA A 176 27.97 -13.55 1.20
CA ALA A 176 28.94 -14.23 2.04
C ALA A 176 28.73 -15.76 2.06
N ALA A 177 27.48 -16.20 2.02
CA ALA A 177 27.12 -17.61 1.97
C ALA A 177 27.16 -18.19 0.54
N ASN A 178 27.46 -17.40 -0.47
CA ASN A 178 27.40 -17.76 -1.89
C ASN A 178 26.10 -18.48 -2.28
N ILE A 179 24.97 -18.07 -1.68
CA ILE A 179 23.67 -18.64 -1.98
C ILE A 179 23.24 -18.22 -3.39
N LYS A 180 23.04 -19.21 -4.27
CA LYS A 180 22.49 -19.01 -5.60
C LYS A 180 21.00 -19.36 -5.58
N THR A 181 20.18 -18.44 -6.09
CA THR A 181 18.75 -18.67 -6.28
C THR A 181 18.46 -18.96 -7.75
N LYS A 182 17.35 -19.65 -8.04
CA LYS A 182 16.94 -19.87 -9.44
C LYS A 182 16.47 -18.58 -10.09
N ARG A 183 15.59 -17.85 -9.40
CA ARG A 183 15.08 -16.53 -9.85
C ARG A 183 16.01 -15.43 -9.37
N ASP A 184 16.01 -14.35 -10.12
CA ASP A 184 16.58 -13.09 -9.67
C ASP A 184 15.81 -12.57 -8.44
N ILE A 185 16.49 -11.84 -7.57
CA ILE A 185 15.85 -11.12 -6.43
C ILE A 185 16.05 -9.63 -6.67
N LEU A 186 14.95 -8.88 -6.70
CA LEU A 186 14.95 -7.43 -6.75
C LEU A 186 14.76 -6.86 -5.34
N PHE A 187 15.77 -6.17 -4.85
CA PHE A 187 15.71 -5.43 -3.58
C PHE A 187 15.24 -4.00 -3.86
N VAL A 188 14.21 -3.55 -3.16
CA VAL A 188 13.58 -2.25 -3.42
C VAL A 188 13.44 -1.45 -2.13
N GLY A 189 13.84 -0.18 -2.17
CA GLY A 189 13.39 0.85 -1.26
C GLY A 189 12.33 1.68 -1.98
N ASN A 190 11.06 1.48 -1.67
CA ASN A 190 9.98 2.17 -2.37
C ASN A 190 9.52 3.42 -1.64
N VAL A 191 8.86 4.31 -2.38
CA VAL A 191 8.33 5.58 -1.88
C VAL A 191 6.81 5.57 -1.77
N GLY A 192 6.29 6.42 -0.88
CA GLY A 192 4.86 6.72 -0.83
C GLY A 192 3.98 5.57 -0.35
N GLU A 193 4.47 4.75 0.58
CA GLU A 193 3.61 3.80 1.29
C GLU A 193 2.64 4.56 2.17
N GLU A 194 3.11 5.59 2.86
CA GLU A 194 2.39 6.25 3.93
C GLU A 194 1.36 7.30 3.46
N GLY A 195 0.24 7.32 4.16
CA GLY A 195 -0.76 8.39 4.11
C GLY A 195 -1.08 8.93 2.72
N PRO A 196 -0.72 10.17 2.40
CA PRO A 196 -1.02 10.80 1.11
C PRO A 196 -0.20 10.24 -0.05
N GLY A 197 0.84 9.45 0.20
CA GLY A 197 1.63 8.78 -0.82
C GLY A 197 0.84 7.72 -1.59
N ASP A 198 -0.21 7.16 -1.00
CA ASP A 198 -1.21 6.30 -1.64
C ASP A 198 -0.62 5.13 -2.45
N LEU A 199 0.46 4.52 -1.93
CA LEU A 199 1.18 3.41 -2.57
C LEU A 199 1.81 3.77 -3.93
N ARG A 200 2.12 5.04 -4.20
CA ARG A 200 2.58 5.50 -5.52
C ARG A 200 3.80 4.76 -6.03
N GLY A 201 4.75 4.44 -5.15
CA GLY A 201 5.98 3.73 -5.51
C GLY A 201 5.71 2.32 -6.01
N VAL A 202 5.00 1.50 -5.23
CA VAL A 202 4.66 0.14 -5.67
C VAL A 202 3.65 0.15 -6.80
N ARG A 203 2.73 1.13 -6.85
CA ARG A 203 1.85 1.32 -8.00
C ARG A 203 2.66 1.51 -9.29
N HIS A 204 3.67 2.36 -9.27
CA HIS A 204 4.59 2.55 -10.40
C HIS A 204 5.34 1.25 -10.73
N LEU A 205 5.95 0.60 -9.73
CA LEU A 205 6.71 -0.64 -9.90
C LEU A 205 5.91 -1.73 -10.63
N PHE A 206 4.63 -1.90 -10.28
CA PHE A 206 3.77 -2.95 -10.84
C PHE A 206 3.03 -2.58 -12.12
N THR A 207 2.89 -1.30 -12.46
CA THR A 207 2.11 -0.86 -13.65
C THR A 207 2.94 -0.21 -14.74
N GLN A 208 4.08 0.38 -14.38
CA GLN A 208 4.93 1.14 -15.30
C GLN A 208 6.41 0.72 -15.23
N GLY A 209 6.87 0.16 -14.09
CA GLY A 209 8.25 -0.23 -13.86
C GLY A 209 8.78 -1.26 -14.86
N GLU A 210 10.09 -1.28 -15.08
CA GLU A 210 10.79 -2.20 -16.01
C GLU A 210 10.49 -3.68 -15.71
N TYR A 211 10.34 -4.03 -14.43
CA TYR A 211 10.16 -5.42 -14.00
C TYR A 211 8.70 -5.87 -13.93
N LYS A 212 7.71 -5.02 -14.21
CA LYS A 212 6.27 -5.27 -13.97
C LYS A 212 5.75 -6.61 -14.52
N ASP A 213 6.19 -7.00 -15.71
CA ASP A 213 5.75 -8.25 -16.37
C ASP A 213 6.54 -9.49 -15.92
N ARG A 214 7.57 -9.29 -15.12
CA ARG A 214 8.49 -10.33 -14.65
C ARG A 214 8.30 -10.69 -13.18
N ILE A 215 7.60 -9.88 -12.40
CA ILE A 215 7.42 -10.10 -10.97
C ILE A 215 6.57 -11.36 -10.74
N ALA A 216 7.15 -12.36 -10.07
CA ALA A 216 6.48 -13.62 -9.77
C ALA A 216 5.91 -13.67 -8.36
N ALA A 217 6.48 -12.92 -7.44
CA ALA A 217 6.07 -12.82 -6.04
C ALA A 217 6.64 -11.54 -5.41
N PHE A 218 5.96 -11.05 -4.37
CA PHE A 218 6.35 -9.83 -3.68
C PHE A 218 6.32 -10.02 -2.16
N PHE A 219 7.41 -9.63 -1.51
CA PHE A 219 7.47 -9.46 -0.07
C PHE A 219 7.56 -7.97 0.24
N SER A 220 6.60 -7.44 0.98
CA SER A 220 6.78 -6.19 1.73
C SER A 220 7.40 -6.55 3.07
N MET A 221 8.50 -5.91 3.44
CA MET A 221 9.02 -6.00 4.80
C MET A 221 8.64 -4.71 5.49
N ASP A 222 7.73 -4.80 6.48
CA ASP A 222 7.11 -3.64 7.10
C ASP A 222 6.81 -3.94 8.57
N GLY A 223 7.34 -3.09 9.46
CA GLY A 223 7.33 -3.29 10.91
C GLY A 223 8.24 -4.42 11.39
N THR A 224 8.12 -4.82 12.66
CA THR A 224 9.08 -5.72 13.34
C THR A 224 8.57 -7.13 13.64
N SER A 225 7.25 -7.40 13.56
CA SER A 225 6.67 -8.67 14.02
C SER A 225 7.05 -9.85 13.14
N ALA A 226 7.91 -10.74 13.67
CA ALA A 226 8.37 -11.94 12.95
C ALA A 226 7.31 -13.05 12.83
N GLU A 227 6.25 -13.03 13.62
CA GLU A 227 5.16 -14.01 13.62
C GLU A 227 4.00 -13.65 12.68
N ARG A 228 3.88 -12.38 12.31
CA ARG A 228 2.80 -11.90 11.45
C ARG A 228 3.08 -12.21 9.97
N VAL A 229 2.06 -12.77 9.31
CA VAL A 229 2.04 -12.98 7.87
C VAL A 229 0.78 -12.29 7.34
N THR A 230 0.95 -11.09 6.83
CA THR A 230 -0.16 -10.31 6.26
C THR A 230 -0.33 -10.72 4.81
N TYR A 231 -1.39 -11.46 4.52
CA TYR A 231 -1.73 -11.96 3.19
C TYR A 231 -2.98 -11.31 2.60
N GLY A 232 -3.73 -10.58 3.42
CA GLY A 232 -4.89 -9.80 3.02
C GLY A 232 -4.57 -8.31 2.93
N ALA A 233 -5.15 -7.67 1.95
CA ALA A 233 -5.03 -6.25 1.66
C ALA A 233 -6.31 -5.52 2.09
N VAL A 234 -6.22 -4.68 3.12
CA VAL A 234 -7.30 -3.77 3.50
C VAL A 234 -7.26 -2.57 2.57
N GLY A 235 -8.25 -2.48 1.68
CA GLY A 235 -8.37 -1.33 0.79
C GLY A 235 -8.97 -0.12 1.46
N SER A 236 -8.75 1.06 0.86
CA SER A 236 -9.34 2.31 1.34
C SER A 236 -9.75 3.23 0.20
N ARG A 237 -10.83 4.01 0.43
CA ARG A 237 -11.17 5.18 -0.37
C ARG A 237 -11.25 6.39 0.53
N ARG A 238 -10.55 7.44 0.15
CA ARG A 238 -10.44 8.68 0.90
C ARG A 238 -10.89 9.85 0.05
N TYR A 239 -11.79 10.65 0.58
CA TYR A 239 -12.30 11.84 -0.10
C TYR A 239 -12.10 13.08 0.74
N ARG A 240 -11.75 14.19 0.05
CA ARG A 240 -12.06 15.52 0.54
C ARG A 240 -13.35 15.97 -0.13
N VAL A 241 -14.36 16.28 0.68
CA VAL A 241 -15.65 16.81 0.21
C VAL A 241 -15.71 18.28 0.55
N THR A 242 -15.80 19.13 -0.47
CA THR A 242 -15.94 20.58 -0.30
C THR A 242 -17.38 20.99 -0.58
N PHE A 243 -18.06 21.49 0.45
CA PHE A 243 -19.38 22.08 0.34
C PHE A 243 -19.22 23.55 0.03
N LYS A 244 -19.85 24.04 -1.05
CA LYS A 244 -19.76 25.42 -1.53
C LYS A 244 -21.14 26.05 -1.53
N GLY A 245 -21.21 27.35 -1.24
CA GLY A 245 -22.46 28.10 -1.25
C GLY A 245 -22.23 29.60 -1.48
N PRO A 246 -23.27 30.44 -1.42
CA PRO A 246 -23.16 31.86 -1.72
C PRO A 246 -22.35 32.67 -0.71
N GLY A 247 -22.24 32.17 0.54
CA GLY A 247 -21.66 32.95 1.62
C GLY A 247 -22.48 34.16 2.02
N GLY A 248 -22.14 34.82 3.13
CA GLY A 248 -22.83 36.05 3.53
C GLY A 248 -22.64 36.43 5.00
N HIS A 249 -23.13 37.62 5.35
CA HIS A 249 -23.10 38.10 6.72
C HIS A 249 -24.12 37.33 7.57
N SER A 250 -23.71 36.74 8.69
CA SER A 250 -24.54 35.84 9.48
C SER A 250 -25.88 36.42 9.93
N TYR A 251 -25.93 37.75 10.26
CA TYR A 251 -27.15 38.45 10.62
C TYR A 251 -27.89 38.99 9.38
N GLY A 252 -27.23 39.68 8.47
CA GLY A 252 -27.86 40.35 7.33
C GLY A 252 -28.37 39.36 6.28
N ALA A 253 -27.73 38.21 6.11
CA ALA A 253 -28.12 37.15 5.19
C ALA A 253 -28.76 35.93 5.90
N PHE A 254 -29.29 36.15 7.13
CA PHE A 254 -29.93 35.03 7.85
C PHE A 254 -31.08 34.43 7.06
N GLY A 255 -31.08 33.08 6.98
CA GLY A 255 -32.11 32.32 6.26
C GLY A 255 -31.70 31.83 4.87
N ILE A 256 -30.53 32.23 4.36
CA ILE A 256 -29.97 31.60 3.15
C ILE A 256 -29.35 30.23 3.47
N VAL A 257 -29.09 29.45 2.43
CA VAL A 257 -28.39 28.16 2.53
C VAL A 257 -27.00 28.30 3.13
N ASN A 258 -26.60 27.29 3.91
CA ASN A 258 -25.33 27.29 4.64
C ASN A 258 -24.55 25.97 4.38
N PRO A 259 -23.36 26.03 3.76
CA PRO A 259 -22.52 24.84 3.53
C PRO A 259 -22.21 24.04 4.81
N MET A 260 -22.09 24.73 5.97
CA MET A 260 -21.86 24.07 7.26
C MET A 260 -23.04 23.17 7.67
N ALA A 261 -24.27 23.57 7.38
CA ALA A 261 -25.44 22.75 7.69
C ALA A 261 -25.49 21.51 6.82
N ALA A 262 -25.22 21.65 5.51
CA ALA A 262 -25.11 20.50 4.60
C ALA A 262 -24.01 19.52 5.04
N MET A 263 -22.82 20.02 5.37
CA MET A 263 -21.73 19.20 5.90
C MET A 263 -22.11 18.49 7.20
N GLY A 264 -22.75 19.20 8.16
CA GLY A 264 -23.20 18.62 9.42
C GLY A 264 -24.20 17.49 9.22
N ASN A 265 -25.15 17.67 8.30
CA ASN A 265 -26.12 16.63 7.92
C ASN A 265 -25.43 15.39 7.30
N ALA A 266 -24.45 15.60 6.43
CA ALA A 266 -23.66 14.50 5.84
C ALA A 266 -22.90 13.71 6.92
N VAL A 267 -22.23 14.40 7.87
CA VAL A 267 -21.51 13.76 9.00
C VAL A 267 -22.47 12.94 9.87
N VAL A 268 -23.63 13.49 10.23
CA VAL A 268 -24.63 12.77 11.04
C VAL A 268 -25.15 11.55 10.30
N ALA A 269 -25.45 11.68 9.00
CA ALA A 269 -25.91 10.57 8.18
C ALA A 269 -24.84 9.47 8.05
N MET A 270 -23.58 9.85 7.81
CA MET A 270 -22.46 8.91 7.74
C MET A 270 -22.31 8.11 9.04
N ASN A 271 -22.37 8.76 10.20
CA ASN A 271 -22.21 8.08 11.50
C ASN A 271 -23.39 7.12 11.86
N ARG A 272 -24.44 7.10 11.05
CA ARG A 272 -25.58 6.18 11.20
C ARG A 272 -25.49 5.00 10.22
N LEU A 273 -24.48 4.97 9.35
CA LEU A 273 -24.31 3.84 8.43
C LEU A 273 -23.97 2.58 9.19
N GLU A 274 -24.73 1.54 8.89
CA GLU A 274 -24.39 0.19 9.31
C GLU A 274 -23.47 -0.45 8.27
N VAL A 275 -22.37 -1.00 8.75
CA VAL A 275 -21.36 -1.71 7.95
C VAL A 275 -21.10 -3.09 8.52
N PRO A 276 -20.73 -4.09 7.71
CA PRO A 276 -20.44 -5.43 8.22
C PRO A 276 -19.23 -5.45 9.12
N LYS A 277 -19.27 -6.36 10.14
CA LYS A 277 -18.12 -6.69 10.96
C LYS A 277 -17.19 -7.68 10.25
N GLU A 278 -17.76 -8.56 9.41
CA GLU A 278 -17.09 -9.56 8.58
C GLU A 278 -17.70 -9.52 7.16
N PRO A 279 -16.94 -9.22 6.10
CA PRO A 279 -15.56 -8.72 6.15
C PRO A 279 -15.48 -7.36 6.85
N ARG A 280 -14.41 -7.13 7.60
CA ARG A 280 -14.28 -5.88 8.39
C ARG A 280 -14.35 -4.66 7.48
N THR A 281 -15.35 -3.82 7.74
CA THR A 281 -15.59 -2.57 7.00
C THR A 281 -15.72 -1.43 8.00
N THR A 282 -15.07 -0.30 7.72
CA THR A 282 -15.00 0.83 8.64
C THR A 282 -15.05 2.15 7.87
N TYR A 283 -15.41 3.22 8.58
CA TYR A 283 -15.33 4.59 8.06
C TYR A 283 -15.04 5.58 9.20
N ALA A 284 -14.49 6.73 8.82
CA ALA A 284 -14.31 7.85 9.73
C ALA A 284 -14.39 9.18 8.96
N THR A 285 -15.01 10.18 9.58
CA THR A 285 -14.87 11.58 9.19
C THR A 285 -13.79 12.19 10.08
N SER A 286 -12.64 12.58 9.51
CA SER A 286 -11.43 12.76 10.31
C SER A 286 -10.94 14.18 10.38
N VAL A 287 -11.06 14.96 9.30
CA VAL A 287 -10.53 16.31 9.20
C VAL A 287 -11.62 17.24 8.68
N VAL A 288 -11.68 18.44 9.22
CA VAL A 288 -12.59 19.52 8.75
C VAL A 288 -11.83 20.83 8.65
N GLY A 289 -12.27 21.69 7.73
CA GLY A 289 -11.69 23.03 7.59
C GLY A 289 -12.54 23.95 6.72
N GLY A 290 -12.11 25.21 6.62
CA GLY A 290 -12.82 26.25 5.88
C GLY A 290 -13.55 27.24 6.79
N GLY A 291 -14.28 28.17 6.17
CA GLY A 291 -14.86 29.33 6.83
C GLY A 291 -13.83 30.43 7.10
N THR A 292 -14.29 31.63 7.42
CA THR A 292 -13.43 32.82 7.59
C THR A 292 -13.63 33.55 8.90
N SER A 293 -14.87 33.66 9.38
CA SER A 293 -15.21 34.43 10.60
C SER A 293 -16.47 33.88 11.24
N VAL A 294 -16.59 34.05 12.57
CA VAL A 294 -17.76 33.63 13.36
C VAL A 294 -19.05 34.32 12.93
N ASN A 295 -18.99 35.52 12.36
CA ASN A 295 -20.14 36.27 11.86
C ASN A 295 -20.35 36.16 10.34
N SER A 296 -19.80 35.13 9.70
CA SER A 296 -19.97 34.82 8.28
C SER A 296 -20.62 33.46 8.08
N ILE A 297 -21.62 33.39 7.21
CA ILE A 297 -22.02 32.15 6.57
C ILE A 297 -20.89 31.79 5.60
N PRO A 298 -20.25 30.62 5.69
CA PRO A 298 -19.12 30.30 4.84
C PRO A 298 -19.52 30.15 3.38
N ASP A 299 -18.62 30.51 2.46
CA ASP A 299 -18.75 30.24 1.02
C ASP A 299 -18.21 28.84 0.69
N ALA A 300 -17.27 28.34 1.49
CA ALA A 300 -16.74 26.98 1.35
C ALA A 300 -16.35 26.40 2.72
N ILE A 301 -16.63 25.11 2.88
CA ILE A 301 -16.17 24.30 4.01
C ILE A 301 -15.94 22.87 3.51
N TRP A 302 -14.98 22.16 4.10
CA TRP A 302 -14.67 20.81 3.65
C TRP A 302 -14.44 19.85 4.81
N LEU A 303 -14.63 18.56 4.53
CA LEU A 303 -14.26 17.46 5.41
C LEU A 303 -13.48 16.39 4.62
N GLU A 304 -12.70 15.59 5.35
CA GLU A 304 -12.07 14.40 4.81
C GLU A 304 -12.66 13.15 5.46
N VAL A 305 -12.84 12.14 4.62
CA VAL A 305 -13.43 10.85 4.99
C VAL A 305 -12.47 9.73 4.59
N ASP A 306 -12.26 8.78 5.51
CA ASP A 306 -11.54 7.52 5.28
C ASP A 306 -12.55 6.37 5.36
N MET A 307 -12.64 5.57 4.31
CA MET A 307 -13.47 4.37 4.21
C MET A 307 -12.58 3.18 3.92
N ARG A 308 -12.74 2.08 4.67
CA ARG A 308 -11.88 0.89 4.53
C ARG A 308 -12.69 -0.38 4.52
N SER A 309 -12.23 -1.39 3.77
CA SER A 309 -12.77 -2.74 3.82
C SER A 309 -11.72 -3.79 3.42
N GLU A 310 -11.91 -5.01 3.93
CA GLU A 310 -11.23 -6.22 3.47
C GLU A 310 -11.88 -6.81 2.21
N SER A 311 -13.06 -6.28 1.81
CA SER A 311 -13.80 -6.71 0.61
C SER A 311 -13.94 -5.56 -0.39
N PRO A 312 -13.59 -5.80 -1.67
CA PRO A 312 -13.80 -4.82 -2.74
C PRO A 312 -15.29 -4.47 -2.92
N GLU A 313 -16.19 -5.45 -2.76
CA GLU A 313 -17.63 -5.26 -2.92
C GLU A 313 -18.21 -4.39 -1.80
N GLU A 314 -17.80 -4.63 -0.54
CA GLU A 314 -18.26 -3.83 0.60
C GLU A 314 -17.69 -2.42 0.57
N LEU A 315 -16.42 -2.25 0.13
CA LEU A 315 -15.85 -0.92 -0.07
C LEU A 315 -16.59 -0.14 -1.15
N ALA A 316 -16.94 -0.79 -2.26
CA ALA A 316 -17.72 -0.17 -3.34
C ALA A 316 -19.14 0.21 -2.89
N LYS A 317 -19.80 -0.64 -2.10
CA LYS A 317 -21.14 -0.34 -1.52
C LYS A 317 -21.06 0.85 -0.56
N LEU A 318 -20.05 0.90 0.30
CA LEU A 318 -19.86 2.00 1.24
C LEU A 318 -19.57 3.31 0.50
N ASP A 319 -18.73 3.29 -0.52
CA ASP A 319 -18.43 4.44 -1.38
C ASP A 319 -19.70 4.98 -2.08
N ALA A 320 -20.52 4.10 -2.65
CA ALA A 320 -21.76 4.50 -3.29
C ALA A 320 -22.76 5.12 -2.30
N LYS A 321 -22.92 4.52 -1.11
CA LYS A 321 -23.78 5.06 -0.05
C LYS A 321 -23.28 6.43 0.42
N PHE A 322 -21.98 6.57 0.62
CA PHE A 322 -21.37 7.84 1.02
C PHE A 322 -21.68 8.96 0.03
N LYS A 323 -21.52 8.73 -1.27
CA LYS A 323 -21.84 9.70 -2.32
C LYS A 323 -23.31 10.12 -2.28
N THR A 324 -24.21 9.14 -2.14
CA THR A 324 -25.65 9.40 -2.00
C THR A 324 -25.96 10.26 -0.78
N LEU A 325 -25.34 9.98 0.38
CA LEU A 325 -25.54 10.78 1.59
C LEU A 325 -25.07 12.24 1.44
N VAL A 326 -23.99 12.47 0.71
CA VAL A 326 -23.51 13.84 0.41
C VAL A 326 -24.53 14.58 -0.46
N ASP A 327 -25.04 13.93 -1.51
CA ASP A 327 -26.05 14.51 -2.40
C ASP A 327 -27.35 14.81 -1.65
N GLU A 328 -27.82 13.88 -0.81
CA GLU A 328 -29.02 14.06 0.03
C GLU A 328 -28.84 15.21 1.04
N ALA A 329 -27.66 15.37 1.65
CA ALA A 329 -27.39 16.45 2.58
C ALA A 329 -27.39 17.82 1.89
N VAL A 330 -26.85 17.90 0.68
CA VAL A 330 -26.91 19.09 -0.18
C VAL A 330 -28.36 19.42 -0.57
N ALA A 331 -29.13 18.44 -1.03
CA ALA A 331 -30.52 18.61 -1.41
C ALA A 331 -31.40 19.08 -0.23
N ALA A 332 -31.19 18.48 0.94
CA ALA A 332 -31.91 18.85 2.17
C ALA A 332 -31.69 20.30 2.57
N GLU A 333 -30.44 20.80 2.54
CA GLU A 333 -30.15 22.21 2.86
C GLU A 333 -30.74 23.16 1.80
N ASN A 334 -30.62 22.83 0.52
CA ASN A 334 -31.22 23.61 -0.57
C ASN A 334 -32.74 23.68 -0.53
N ALA A 335 -33.40 22.65 0.02
CA ALA A 335 -34.86 22.63 0.21
C ALA A 335 -35.29 23.39 1.47
N ALA A 336 -34.48 23.41 2.51
CA ALA A 336 -34.81 23.98 3.82
C ALA A 336 -34.61 25.50 3.90
N ARG A 337 -33.79 26.08 3.04
CA ARG A 337 -33.33 27.48 3.11
C ARG A 337 -33.45 28.22 1.78
N SER A 338 -33.30 29.55 1.82
CA SER A 338 -33.35 30.37 0.60
C SER A 338 -32.12 30.15 -0.27
N THR A 339 -32.35 29.81 -1.51
CA THR A 339 -31.34 29.67 -2.59
C THR A 339 -31.29 30.88 -3.52
N ALA A 340 -31.97 31.98 -3.19
CA ALA A 340 -32.02 33.17 -4.04
C ALA A 340 -30.64 33.73 -4.39
N PRO A 341 -29.62 33.77 -3.49
CA PRO A 341 -28.28 34.22 -3.85
C PRO A 341 -27.40 33.11 -4.45
N GLY A 342 -27.84 31.86 -4.43
CA GLY A 342 -27.13 30.67 -4.94
C GLY A 342 -27.49 29.42 -4.17
N GLN A 343 -27.18 28.25 -4.75
CA GLN A 343 -27.40 26.93 -4.13
C GLN A 343 -26.13 26.40 -3.48
N ILE A 344 -26.32 25.45 -2.54
CA ILE A 344 -25.21 24.58 -2.09
C ILE A 344 -24.86 23.59 -3.18
N SER A 345 -23.58 23.32 -3.35
CA SER A 345 -23.04 22.21 -4.12
C SER A 345 -21.97 21.49 -3.32
N ALA A 346 -21.70 20.22 -3.64
CA ALA A 346 -20.56 19.48 -3.08
C ALA A 346 -19.63 19.01 -4.20
N GLU A 347 -18.34 19.14 -3.96
CA GLU A 347 -17.28 18.62 -4.82
C GLU A 347 -16.55 17.52 -4.06
N LEU A 348 -16.54 16.31 -4.63
CA LEU A 348 -15.84 15.15 -4.07
C LEU A 348 -14.51 14.97 -4.78
N LYS A 349 -13.41 15.22 -4.09
CA LYS A 349 -12.07 14.96 -4.59
C LYS A 349 -11.54 13.67 -3.96
N LEU A 350 -11.28 12.66 -4.79
CA LEU A 350 -10.58 11.46 -4.33
C LEU A 350 -9.13 11.82 -3.97
N ILE A 351 -8.72 11.52 -2.74
CA ILE A 351 -7.39 11.83 -2.19
C ILE A 351 -6.61 10.59 -1.77
N GLY A 352 -7.19 9.40 -1.95
CA GLY A 352 -6.54 8.11 -1.76
C GLY A 352 -7.43 6.98 -2.23
N ASP A 353 -6.85 5.99 -2.91
CA ASP A 353 -7.54 4.81 -3.44
C ASP A 353 -6.61 3.59 -3.40
N ARG A 354 -6.57 2.94 -2.23
CA ARG A 354 -5.80 1.70 -2.04
C ARG A 354 -6.67 0.51 -2.40
N PRO A 355 -6.21 -0.38 -3.31
CA PRO A 355 -6.98 -1.56 -3.69
C PRO A 355 -7.06 -2.56 -2.53
N THR A 356 -8.07 -3.43 -2.57
CA THR A 356 -8.28 -4.51 -1.60
C THR A 356 -8.21 -5.86 -2.29
N GLY A 357 -8.00 -6.92 -1.52
CA GLY A 357 -7.93 -8.30 -1.97
C GLY A 357 -7.21 -9.21 -0.98
N ALA A 358 -6.90 -10.41 -1.41
CA ALA A 358 -6.08 -11.33 -0.62
C ALA A 358 -5.27 -12.27 -1.52
N THR A 359 -4.03 -12.55 -1.15
CA THR A 359 -3.32 -13.74 -1.60
C THR A 359 -4.01 -14.96 -0.95
N ARG A 360 -4.24 -16.02 -1.71
CA ARG A 360 -4.89 -17.23 -1.15
C ARG A 360 -4.03 -17.79 -0.01
N GLU A 361 -4.67 -18.32 1.03
CA GLU A 361 -3.94 -18.94 2.15
C GLU A 361 -3.10 -20.14 1.73
N ASP A 362 -3.57 -20.94 0.73
CA ASP A 362 -2.85 -22.07 0.19
C ASP A 362 -1.81 -21.69 -0.87
N ALA A 363 -1.67 -20.39 -1.18
CA ALA A 363 -0.64 -19.91 -2.07
C ALA A 363 0.76 -20.19 -1.50
N GLU A 364 1.67 -20.53 -2.40
CA GLU A 364 3.03 -20.98 -2.05
C GLU A 364 3.77 -19.98 -1.15
N ILE A 365 3.67 -18.66 -1.45
CA ILE A 365 4.32 -17.61 -0.66
C ILE A 365 3.80 -17.57 0.78
N VAL A 366 2.48 -17.71 1.00
CA VAL A 366 1.86 -17.72 2.34
C VAL A 366 2.30 -18.95 3.13
N GLN A 367 2.27 -20.13 2.48
CA GLN A 367 2.64 -21.38 3.13
C GLN A 367 4.14 -21.45 3.47
N LEU A 368 5.01 -20.98 2.56
CA LEU A 368 6.47 -20.93 2.81
C LEU A 368 6.80 -19.94 3.92
N THR A 369 6.17 -18.77 3.93
CA THR A 369 6.38 -17.77 4.99
C THR A 369 5.89 -18.29 6.34
N SER A 370 4.68 -18.89 6.38
CA SER A 370 4.14 -19.49 7.60
C SER A 370 5.02 -20.66 8.12
N ALA A 371 5.59 -21.46 7.21
CA ALA A 371 6.54 -22.51 7.57
C ALA A 371 7.85 -21.93 8.15
N ALA A 372 8.35 -20.83 7.60
CA ALA A 372 9.54 -20.15 8.12
C ALA A 372 9.29 -19.61 9.54
N VAL A 373 8.10 -19.03 9.79
CA VAL A 373 7.65 -18.59 11.12
C VAL A 373 7.64 -19.76 12.11
N ARG A 374 7.02 -20.91 11.73
CA ARG A 374 7.00 -22.13 12.57
C ARG A 374 8.40 -22.65 12.84
N ALA A 375 9.25 -22.71 11.82
CA ALA A 375 10.62 -23.18 11.95
C ALA A 375 11.51 -22.28 12.82
N ALA A 376 11.14 -21.02 13.01
CA ALA A 376 11.75 -20.10 13.96
C ALA A 376 11.21 -20.23 15.40
N GLY A 377 10.22 -21.12 15.63
CA GLY A 377 9.61 -21.36 16.94
C GLY A 377 8.50 -20.36 17.28
N TYR A 378 7.94 -19.68 16.30
CA TYR A 378 6.75 -18.83 16.46
C TYR A 378 5.49 -19.54 15.98
N LYS A 379 4.32 -19.03 16.39
CA LYS A 379 3.03 -19.40 15.82
C LYS A 379 2.66 -18.36 14.76
N PRO A 380 2.45 -18.75 13.48
CA PRO A 380 2.04 -17.80 12.46
C PRO A 380 0.72 -17.10 12.81
N VAL A 381 0.70 -15.78 12.70
CA VAL A 381 -0.49 -14.93 12.84
C VAL A 381 -0.86 -14.42 11.47
N LEU A 382 -1.85 -15.06 10.85
CA LEU A 382 -2.38 -14.69 9.55
C LEU A 382 -3.34 -13.50 9.70
N GLY A 383 -3.31 -12.56 8.75
CA GLY A 383 -4.20 -11.40 8.83
C GLY A 383 -4.17 -10.50 7.59
N ALA A 384 -4.96 -9.45 7.66
CA ALA A 384 -5.02 -8.38 6.67
C ALA A 384 -4.50 -7.05 7.25
N SER A 385 -3.93 -6.23 6.40
CA SER A 385 -3.54 -4.84 6.70
C SER A 385 -3.49 -4.02 5.41
N SER A 386 -3.34 -2.71 5.54
CA SER A 386 -3.07 -1.83 4.39
C SER A 386 -1.57 -1.60 4.32
N THR A 387 -0.91 -2.13 3.29
CA THR A 387 0.54 -2.11 3.09
C THR A 387 0.86 -2.07 1.59
N ASP A 388 2.12 -2.00 1.22
CA ASP A 388 2.58 -2.12 -0.16
C ASP A 388 2.08 -3.39 -0.87
N SER A 389 1.81 -4.47 -0.12
CA SER A 389 1.25 -5.71 -0.67
C SER A 389 -0.14 -5.55 -1.29
N ASN A 390 -0.88 -4.46 -0.97
CA ASN A 390 -2.19 -4.21 -1.57
C ASN A 390 -2.13 -4.15 -3.10
N MET A 391 -1.09 -3.50 -3.63
CA MET A 391 -0.98 -3.31 -5.08
C MET A 391 -0.78 -4.63 -5.83
N PRO A 392 0.25 -5.46 -5.57
CA PRO A 392 0.41 -6.75 -6.25
C PRO A 392 -0.75 -7.71 -6.00
N ILE A 393 -1.33 -7.76 -4.80
CA ILE A 393 -2.50 -8.58 -4.49
C ILE A 393 -3.65 -8.24 -5.42
N SER A 394 -3.95 -6.97 -5.63
CA SER A 394 -5.03 -6.54 -6.52
C SER A 394 -4.81 -6.89 -7.99
N LEU A 395 -3.57 -7.10 -8.39
CA LEU A 395 -3.17 -7.55 -9.73
C LEU A 395 -3.07 -9.08 -9.84
N GLY A 396 -3.42 -9.82 -8.78
CA GLY A 396 -3.33 -11.29 -8.76
C GLY A 396 -1.91 -11.82 -8.59
N ILE A 397 -0.93 -10.97 -8.30
CA ILE A 397 0.46 -11.36 -8.02
C ILE A 397 0.56 -11.80 -6.56
N PRO A 398 1.09 -13.01 -6.26
CA PRO A 398 1.24 -13.49 -4.92
C PRO A 398 2.11 -12.56 -4.08
N ALA A 399 1.56 -12.05 -2.96
CA ALA A 399 2.28 -11.12 -2.09
C ALA A 399 1.94 -11.36 -0.62
N VAL A 400 2.90 -11.05 0.26
CA VAL A 400 2.74 -11.02 1.71
C VAL A 400 3.53 -9.86 2.30
N THR A 401 3.05 -9.31 3.42
CA THR A 401 3.85 -8.43 4.27
C THR A 401 4.35 -9.19 5.48
N ILE A 402 5.65 -9.02 5.79
CA ILE A 402 6.39 -9.67 6.87
C ILE A 402 7.14 -8.63 7.69
N GLY A 403 7.47 -8.97 8.93
CA GLY A 403 8.29 -8.08 9.77
C GLY A 403 9.79 -8.31 9.61
N SER A 404 10.57 -7.29 9.93
CA SER A 404 12.04 -7.27 9.88
C SER A 404 12.72 -8.03 11.02
N GLY A 405 11.97 -8.39 12.07
CA GLY A 405 12.51 -9.03 13.29
C GLY A 405 12.76 -8.03 14.43
N GLY A 406 12.97 -8.59 15.63
CA GLY A 406 13.00 -7.79 16.84
C GLY A 406 11.61 -7.55 17.43
N ARG A 407 11.45 -6.45 18.13
CA ARG A 407 10.18 -5.95 18.66
C ARG A 407 10.10 -4.45 18.44
N GLY A 408 8.91 -3.92 18.34
CA GLY A 408 8.70 -2.49 18.17
C GLY A 408 7.35 -2.06 18.71
N GLY A 409 7.16 -0.77 18.75
CA GLY A 409 5.89 -0.21 19.16
C GLY A 409 5.84 1.30 18.95
N ARG A 410 4.63 1.84 19.09
CA ARG A 410 4.38 3.25 18.92
C ARG A 410 4.63 3.76 17.51
N ALA A 411 4.50 2.89 16.47
CA ALA A 411 4.51 3.33 15.08
C ALA A 411 3.59 4.54 14.88
N HIS A 412 3.98 5.50 14.03
CA HIS A 412 3.30 6.78 13.80
C HIS A 412 3.30 7.73 15.01
N ALA A 413 4.07 7.47 16.05
CA ALA A 413 4.23 8.39 17.18
C ALA A 413 5.68 8.88 17.30
N LEU A 414 5.87 10.10 17.85
CA LEU A 414 7.19 10.71 18.00
C LEU A 414 8.13 9.92 18.96
N ASP A 415 7.56 9.06 19.80
CA ASP A 415 8.25 8.15 20.71
C ASP A 415 8.27 6.70 20.22
N GLU A 416 8.19 6.50 18.92
CA GLU A 416 8.35 5.19 18.28
C GLU A 416 9.68 4.54 18.68
N TRP A 417 9.66 3.23 18.85
CA TRP A 417 10.82 2.49 19.28
C TRP A 417 10.89 1.10 18.66
N ILE A 418 12.13 0.59 18.54
CA ILE A 418 12.41 -0.82 18.27
C ILE A 418 13.37 -1.37 19.33
N ASP A 419 13.23 -2.66 19.63
CA ASP A 419 14.17 -3.41 20.45
C ASP A 419 14.92 -4.39 19.56
N VAL A 420 16.17 -4.10 19.34
CA VAL A 420 17.10 -4.87 18.51
C VAL A 420 17.92 -5.86 19.33
N GLU A 421 17.36 -6.41 20.42
CA GLU A 421 18.01 -7.50 21.15
C GLU A 421 18.42 -8.59 20.15
N LYS A 422 19.69 -8.96 20.17
CA LYS A 422 20.37 -9.70 19.10
C LYS A 422 19.69 -11.02 18.76
N SER A 423 19.42 -11.83 19.77
CA SER A 423 18.83 -13.17 19.59
C SER A 423 17.44 -13.09 18.95
N ASN A 424 16.61 -12.17 19.43
CA ASN A 424 15.25 -11.94 18.90
C ASN A 424 15.28 -11.41 17.48
N SER A 425 16.14 -10.41 17.21
CA SER A 425 16.28 -9.81 15.87
C SER A 425 16.74 -10.85 14.85
N LEU A 426 17.80 -11.60 15.15
CA LEU A 426 18.33 -12.64 14.27
C LEU A 426 17.30 -13.74 14.00
N ARG A 427 16.56 -14.16 15.02
CA ARG A 427 15.49 -15.15 14.85
C ARG A 427 14.41 -14.66 13.90
N GLY A 428 13.99 -13.40 14.01
CA GLY A 428 13.03 -12.80 13.10
C GLY A 428 13.58 -12.59 11.69
N MET A 429 14.80 -12.06 11.54
CA MET A 429 15.48 -11.95 10.24
C MET A 429 15.58 -13.30 9.53
N GLY A 430 15.81 -14.39 10.29
CA GLY A 430 15.86 -15.74 9.75
C GLY A 430 14.53 -16.22 9.14
N VAL A 431 13.40 -15.69 9.59
CA VAL A 431 12.07 -15.98 8.98
C VAL A 431 12.01 -15.41 7.56
N GLY A 432 12.23 -14.11 7.42
CA GLY A 432 12.15 -13.44 6.11
C GLY A 432 13.19 -13.99 5.12
N LEU A 433 14.44 -14.18 5.57
CA LEU A 433 15.50 -14.73 4.72
C LEU A 433 15.18 -16.16 4.24
N ALA A 434 14.66 -17.05 5.10
CA ALA A 434 14.30 -18.40 4.70
C ALA A 434 13.13 -18.41 3.70
N ALA A 435 12.11 -17.60 3.93
CA ALA A 435 10.97 -17.46 3.04
C ALA A 435 11.39 -16.90 1.66
N LEU A 436 12.23 -15.86 1.62
CA LEU A 436 12.77 -15.27 0.41
C LEU A 436 13.57 -16.29 -0.41
N ILE A 437 14.51 -17.00 0.22
CA ILE A 437 15.31 -18.04 -0.45
C ILE A 437 14.40 -19.14 -0.99
N ALA A 438 13.41 -19.58 -0.20
CA ALA A 438 12.47 -20.61 -0.65
C ALA A 438 11.71 -20.15 -1.90
N MET A 439 11.16 -18.95 -1.90
CA MET A 439 10.38 -18.43 -3.01
C MET A 439 11.22 -18.15 -4.25
N ALA A 440 12.46 -17.69 -4.09
CA ALA A 440 13.39 -17.43 -5.19
C ALA A 440 13.95 -18.72 -5.83
N ASN A 441 13.73 -19.87 -5.22
CA ASN A 441 14.14 -21.18 -5.76
C ASN A 441 13.00 -21.99 -6.41
N ARG A 442 11.85 -21.39 -6.61
CA ARG A 442 10.68 -21.99 -7.26
C ARG A 442 10.68 -21.92 -8.79
#